data_c47950a210a3ddf0412c774092293816
#
_entry.id   c47950a210a3ddf0412c774092293816
#
_cell.length_a   1.000
_cell.length_b   1.000
_cell.length_c   1.000
_cell.angle_alpha   90.00
_cell.angle_beta   90.00
_cell.angle_gamma   90.00
#
_symmetry.space_group_name_H-M   'P 1'
#
loop_
_entity.id
_entity.type
_entity.pdbx_description
1 polymer ?
#
loop_
_entity_poly.entity_id
_entity_poly.type
_entity_poly.pdbx_seq_one_letter_code
_entity_poly.pdbx_strand_id
1 'polypeptide(L)'
;EVGKGLMTLVDEARQTELLTALKDEAEPRKQTSGGSACNTVIATRYFGGSGYYACKVADDATGDIFVNDLTAAGVDTNMNSHRENGISGKCLVMLTPDAERTMNTFLGISSQVSESELDEAAIAASQYVYLEGYLVSGDSSRAATVKLRQLAEKHGVKTSLTFSDPAMVQFFKDGLTEMLGDGVDLLFCNEAEATSYTDTDNVDAALASLKSVCRSAVITLGAKGALVW
;
A
#
# COMPACT_ATOMS: atom_id res chain seq x y z
N GLU A 1 -5.42 -21.13 15.26
CA GLU A 1 -5.59 -19.89 16.03
C GLU A 1 -5.28 -18.69 15.14
N VAL A 2 -5.98 -17.59 15.35
CA VAL A 2 -5.79 -16.33 14.64
C VAL A 2 -5.43 -15.26 15.68
N GLY A 3 -4.32 -14.57 15.47
CA GLY A 3 -3.89 -13.49 16.38
C GLY A 3 -4.81 -12.28 16.26
N LYS A 4 -5.58 -11.98 17.33
CA LYS A 4 -6.52 -10.86 17.37
C LYS A 4 -5.81 -9.52 17.20
N GLY A 5 -6.37 -8.63 16.39
CA GLY A 5 -5.86 -7.28 16.15
C GLY A 5 -4.62 -7.20 15.25
N LEU A 6 -4.18 -8.32 14.68
CA LEU A 6 -3.01 -8.40 13.83
C LEU A 6 -3.36 -8.57 12.35
N MET A 7 -2.45 -8.12 11.48
CA MET A 7 -2.43 -8.51 10.08
C MET A 7 -1.47 -9.69 9.89
N THR A 8 -1.97 -10.77 9.33
CA THR A 8 -1.19 -11.99 9.06
C THR A 8 -1.25 -12.31 7.59
N LEU A 9 -0.10 -12.53 6.96
CA LEU A 9 -0.05 -13.09 5.62
C LEU A 9 -0.36 -14.59 5.70
N VAL A 10 -1.24 -15.05 4.83
CA VAL A 10 -1.68 -16.44 4.73
C VAL A 10 -1.56 -16.91 3.29
N ASP A 11 -1.44 -18.22 3.12
CA ASP A 11 -1.59 -18.86 1.81
C ASP A 11 -3.06 -19.08 1.44
N GLU A 12 -3.29 -19.53 0.21
CA GLU A 12 -4.65 -19.82 -0.31
C GLU A 12 -5.37 -20.89 0.51
N ALA A 13 -4.65 -21.94 0.92
CA ALA A 13 -5.21 -23.05 1.67
C ALA A 13 -5.73 -22.56 3.05
N ARG A 14 -4.91 -21.77 3.74
CA ARG A 14 -5.30 -21.19 5.04
C ARG A 14 -6.45 -20.21 4.91
N GLN A 15 -6.48 -19.38 3.88
CA GLN A 15 -7.60 -18.47 3.66
C GLN A 15 -8.90 -19.23 3.38
N THR A 16 -8.85 -20.29 2.59
CA THR A 16 -9.98 -21.16 2.31
C THR A 16 -10.49 -21.86 3.57
N GLU A 17 -9.58 -22.37 4.42
CA GLU A 17 -9.91 -22.95 5.72
C GLU A 17 -10.66 -21.95 6.61
N LEU A 18 -10.15 -20.72 6.72
CA LEU A 18 -10.77 -19.66 7.52
C LEU A 18 -12.16 -19.28 7.00
N LEU A 19 -12.31 -19.11 5.69
CA LEU A 19 -13.61 -18.82 5.08
C LEU A 19 -14.60 -19.95 5.30
N THR A 20 -14.16 -21.22 5.21
CA THR A 20 -15.02 -22.39 5.46
C THR A 20 -15.46 -22.43 6.92
N ALA A 21 -14.54 -22.19 7.86
CA ALA A 21 -14.86 -22.20 9.29
C ALA A 21 -15.86 -21.08 9.69
N LEU A 22 -15.83 -19.95 8.97
CA LEU A 22 -16.71 -18.81 9.24
C LEU A 22 -18.07 -18.91 8.54
N LYS A 23 -18.20 -19.76 7.51
CA LYS A 23 -19.40 -19.83 6.65
C LYS A 23 -20.70 -20.09 7.42
N ASP A 24 -20.63 -20.88 8.48
CA ASP A 24 -21.78 -21.25 9.30
C ASP A 24 -21.99 -20.27 10.48
N GLU A 25 -21.03 -19.41 10.77
CA GLU A 25 -21.05 -18.50 11.91
C GLU A 25 -21.23 -17.02 11.53
N ALA A 26 -20.80 -16.64 10.33
CA ALA A 26 -20.90 -15.27 9.85
C ALA A 26 -20.93 -15.20 8.33
N GLU A 27 -21.92 -14.50 7.77
CA GLU A 27 -21.88 -14.13 6.36
C GLU A 27 -20.99 -12.90 6.14
N PRO A 28 -20.25 -12.83 5.01
CA PRO A 28 -19.53 -11.63 4.63
C PRO A 28 -20.49 -10.44 4.53
N ARG A 29 -20.29 -9.43 5.38
CA ARG A 29 -21.14 -8.24 5.38
C ARG A 29 -20.91 -7.35 4.18
N LYS A 30 -19.69 -7.33 3.66
CA LYS A 30 -19.29 -6.48 2.54
C LYS A 30 -18.05 -7.07 1.85
N GLN A 31 -18.05 -6.99 0.53
CA GLN A 31 -16.86 -7.13 -0.31
C GLN A 31 -16.59 -5.78 -0.99
N THR A 32 -15.37 -5.36 -1.03
CA THR A 32 -14.96 -4.07 -1.63
C THR A 32 -13.48 -4.12 -2.00
N SER A 33 -13.07 -3.29 -2.92
CA SER A 33 -11.66 -3.02 -3.14
C SER A 33 -11.00 -2.55 -1.83
N GLY A 34 -9.71 -2.79 -1.69
CA GLY A 34 -8.98 -2.45 -0.48
C GLY A 34 -7.47 -2.50 -0.70
N GLY A 35 -6.76 -2.36 0.40
CA GLY A 35 -5.33 -2.13 0.42
C GLY A 35 -5.02 -0.65 0.64
N SER A 36 -3.89 -0.36 1.27
CA SER A 36 -3.54 0.98 1.74
C SER A 36 -3.43 1.97 0.58
N ALA A 37 -2.72 1.62 -0.50
CA ALA A 37 -2.60 2.48 -1.67
C ALA A 37 -3.94 2.65 -2.43
N CYS A 38 -4.75 1.59 -2.55
CA CYS A 38 -6.07 1.67 -3.15
C CYS A 38 -6.98 2.64 -2.37
N ASN A 39 -7.01 2.52 -1.05
CA ASN A 39 -7.78 3.43 -0.20
C ASN A 39 -7.30 4.89 -0.34
N THR A 40 -5.99 5.10 -0.48
CA THR A 40 -5.40 6.43 -0.67
C THR A 40 -5.84 7.08 -1.99
N VAL A 41 -5.81 6.33 -3.11
CA VAL A 41 -6.21 6.89 -4.40
C VAL A 41 -7.73 7.13 -4.47
N ILE A 42 -8.54 6.26 -3.89
CA ILE A 42 -9.99 6.45 -3.78
C ILE A 42 -10.31 7.67 -2.91
N ALA A 43 -9.65 7.84 -1.77
CA ALA A 43 -9.81 9.03 -0.94
C ALA A 43 -9.44 10.31 -1.70
N THR A 44 -8.37 10.30 -2.47
CA THR A 44 -7.96 11.41 -3.34
C THR A 44 -9.09 11.79 -4.30
N ARG A 45 -9.77 10.80 -4.89
CA ARG A 45 -10.94 11.05 -5.75
C ARG A 45 -12.09 11.69 -4.99
N TYR A 46 -12.41 11.22 -3.79
CA TYR A 46 -13.49 11.80 -2.97
C TYR A 46 -13.19 13.23 -2.51
N PHE A 47 -11.92 13.61 -2.41
CA PHE A 47 -11.51 15.00 -2.16
C PHE A 47 -11.41 15.85 -3.44
N GLY A 48 -11.86 15.35 -4.60
CA GLY A 48 -11.92 16.10 -5.86
C GLY A 48 -10.67 16.04 -6.71
N GLY A 49 -9.68 15.22 -6.34
CA GLY A 49 -8.51 14.95 -7.16
C GLY A 49 -8.81 13.96 -8.30
N SER A 50 -7.82 13.66 -9.13
CA SER A 50 -7.81 12.55 -10.09
C SER A 50 -6.85 11.47 -9.59
N GLY A 51 -7.05 10.21 -10.00
CA GLY A 51 -6.19 9.11 -9.58
C GLY A 51 -6.06 8.05 -10.65
N TYR A 52 -4.84 7.56 -10.82
CA TYR A 52 -4.49 6.37 -11.57
C TYR A 52 -3.87 5.35 -10.62
N TYR A 53 -4.35 4.12 -10.64
CA TYR A 53 -3.86 3.06 -9.76
C TYR A 53 -3.24 1.92 -10.56
N ALA A 54 -1.91 1.83 -10.52
CA ALA A 54 -1.17 0.70 -11.06
C ALA A 54 -1.19 -0.46 -10.06
N CYS A 55 -1.79 -1.58 -10.44
CA CYS A 55 -1.94 -2.75 -9.60
C CYS A 55 -1.98 -4.04 -10.44
N LYS A 56 -2.01 -5.18 -9.76
CA LYS A 56 -2.16 -6.49 -10.40
C LYS A 56 -3.25 -7.28 -9.71
N VAL A 57 -4.32 -7.58 -10.46
CA VAL A 57 -5.39 -8.49 -10.08
C VAL A 57 -5.63 -9.50 -11.18
N ALA A 58 -6.12 -10.70 -10.84
CA ALA A 58 -6.37 -11.76 -11.79
C ALA A 58 -7.66 -11.53 -12.60
N ASP A 59 -7.78 -12.26 -13.68
CA ASP A 59 -9.04 -12.40 -14.42
C ASP A 59 -9.94 -13.40 -13.71
N ASP A 60 -10.44 -12.99 -12.53
CA ASP A 60 -11.35 -13.74 -11.68
C ASP A 60 -12.43 -12.82 -11.06
N ALA A 61 -13.46 -13.43 -10.45
CA ALA A 61 -14.56 -12.68 -9.85
C ALA A 61 -14.12 -11.67 -8.78
N THR A 62 -13.03 -11.94 -8.05
CA THR A 62 -12.47 -11.02 -7.07
C THR A 62 -11.82 -9.81 -7.77
N GLY A 63 -11.10 -10.06 -8.84
CA GLY A 63 -10.55 -9.00 -9.71
C GLY A 63 -11.63 -8.14 -10.34
N ASP A 64 -12.76 -8.75 -10.77
CA ASP A 64 -13.92 -8.00 -11.27
C ASP A 64 -14.48 -7.03 -10.24
N ILE A 65 -14.68 -7.49 -9.00
CA ILE A 65 -15.15 -6.64 -7.90
C ILE A 65 -14.17 -5.48 -7.70
N PHE A 66 -12.87 -5.77 -7.68
CA PHE A 66 -11.83 -4.77 -7.46
C PHE A 66 -11.83 -3.67 -8.55
N VAL A 67 -11.83 -4.06 -9.82
CA VAL A 67 -11.83 -3.14 -10.96
C VAL A 67 -13.12 -2.33 -11.03
N ASN A 68 -14.28 -2.98 -10.77
CA ASN A 68 -15.57 -2.30 -10.74
C ASN A 68 -15.64 -1.23 -9.64
N ASP A 69 -15.11 -1.51 -8.44
CA ASP A 69 -15.06 -0.55 -7.35
C ASP A 69 -14.16 0.66 -7.69
N LEU A 70 -12.97 0.43 -8.29
CA LEU A 70 -12.10 1.50 -8.75
C LEU A 70 -12.80 2.38 -9.79
N THR A 71 -13.44 1.75 -10.77
CA THR A 71 -14.19 2.45 -11.83
C THR A 71 -15.34 3.28 -11.23
N ALA A 72 -16.10 2.71 -10.31
CA ALA A 72 -17.19 3.40 -9.62
C ALA A 72 -16.69 4.59 -8.79
N ALA A 73 -15.48 4.51 -8.23
CA ALA A 73 -14.83 5.63 -7.54
C ALA A 73 -14.22 6.66 -8.51
N GLY A 74 -14.22 6.40 -9.82
CA GLY A 74 -13.62 7.25 -10.85
C GLY A 74 -12.09 7.22 -10.85
N VAL A 75 -11.49 6.11 -10.45
CA VAL A 75 -10.05 5.86 -10.49
C VAL A 75 -9.71 5.13 -11.78
N ASP A 76 -8.78 5.65 -12.54
CA ASP A 76 -8.23 4.98 -13.72
C ASP A 76 -7.21 3.90 -13.30
N THR A 77 -7.06 2.85 -14.12
CA THR A 77 -6.16 1.73 -13.81
C THR A 77 -5.65 1.04 -15.07
N ASN A 78 -4.49 0.40 -14.98
CA ASN A 78 -3.93 -0.49 -16.02
C ASN A 78 -4.76 -1.77 -16.20
N MET A 79 -5.66 -2.11 -15.28
CA MET A 79 -6.43 -3.38 -15.29
C MET A 79 -7.63 -3.39 -16.23
N ASN A 80 -7.93 -2.28 -16.90
CA ASN A 80 -9.07 -2.20 -17.83
C ASN A 80 -8.82 -2.90 -19.17
N SER A 81 -7.57 -3.12 -19.56
CA SER A 81 -7.20 -3.64 -20.89
C SER A 81 -6.84 -5.12 -20.90
N HIS A 82 -6.18 -5.60 -19.86
CA HIS A 82 -5.74 -7.00 -19.77
C HIS A 82 -5.47 -7.39 -18.34
N ARG A 83 -5.95 -8.57 -17.94
CA ARG A 83 -5.65 -9.21 -16.66
C ARG A 83 -5.14 -10.63 -16.91
N GLU A 84 -4.17 -11.06 -16.13
CA GLU A 84 -3.59 -12.39 -16.24
C GLU A 84 -4.46 -13.43 -15.52
N ASN A 85 -4.34 -14.68 -15.94
CA ASN A 85 -4.91 -15.81 -15.21
C ASN A 85 -4.21 -15.92 -13.83
N GLY A 86 -4.98 -16.27 -12.82
CA GLY A 86 -4.47 -16.42 -11.46
C GLY A 86 -5.55 -16.27 -10.41
N ILE A 87 -5.15 -15.96 -9.21
CA ILE A 87 -6.07 -15.70 -8.09
C ILE A 87 -5.75 -14.31 -7.55
N SER A 88 -6.75 -13.45 -7.54
CA SER A 88 -6.64 -12.10 -6.99
C SER A 88 -6.41 -12.14 -5.48
N GLY A 89 -5.60 -11.20 -4.98
CA GLY A 89 -5.38 -11.03 -3.56
C GLY A 89 -6.68 -10.72 -2.80
N LYS A 90 -6.79 -11.25 -1.59
CA LYS A 90 -7.96 -11.09 -0.70
C LYS A 90 -7.49 -10.86 0.73
N CYS A 91 -8.11 -9.91 1.40
CA CYS A 91 -7.95 -9.73 2.84
C CYS A 91 -9.26 -10.09 3.55
N LEU A 92 -9.23 -11.16 4.33
CA LEU A 92 -10.33 -11.49 5.23
C LEU A 92 -10.21 -10.64 6.49
N VAL A 93 -11.12 -9.70 6.66
CA VAL A 93 -11.18 -8.80 7.82
C VAL A 93 -12.26 -9.27 8.78
N MET A 94 -11.86 -9.73 9.94
CA MET A 94 -12.75 -10.10 11.04
C MET A 94 -12.84 -8.94 12.02
N LEU A 95 -14.08 -8.50 12.27
CA LEU A 95 -14.40 -7.44 13.23
C LEU A 95 -14.99 -8.08 14.50
N THR A 96 -14.40 -7.78 15.63
CA THR A 96 -14.93 -8.19 16.94
C THR A 96 -15.78 -7.07 17.56
N PRO A 97 -16.67 -7.38 18.55
CA PRO A 97 -17.57 -6.40 19.16
C PRO A 97 -16.86 -5.17 19.79
N ASP A 98 -15.60 -5.32 20.16
CA ASP A 98 -14.74 -4.22 20.66
C ASP A 98 -14.07 -3.41 19.55
N ALA A 99 -14.51 -3.57 18.29
CA ALA A 99 -14.03 -2.89 17.11
C ALA A 99 -12.58 -3.22 16.70
N GLU A 100 -11.97 -4.27 17.27
CA GLU A 100 -10.69 -4.79 16.80
C GLU A 100 -10.81 -5.43 15.43
N ARG A 101 -9.83 -5.15 14.56
CA ARG A 101 -9.73 -5.70 13.20
C ARG A 101 -8.60 -6.72 13.13
N THR A 102 -8.97 -7.97 12.87
CA THR A 102 -8.00 -9.03 12.60
C THR A 102 -8.00 -9.32 11.11
N MET A 103 -6.86 -9.23 10.47
CA MET A 103 -6.71 -9.33 9.03
C MET A 103 -5.89 -10.55 8.66
N ASN A 104 -6.43 -11.37 7.74
CA ASN A 104 -5.72 -12.50 7.13
C ASN A 104 -5.65 -12.26 5.64
N THR A 105 -4.46 -11.96 5.14
CA THR A 105 -4.23 -11.48 3.78
C THR A 105 -3.52 -12.53 2.96
N PHE A 106 -4.21 -12.99 1.92
CA PHE A 106 -3.63 -13.74 0.82
C PHE A 106 -3.35 -12.79 -0.33
N LEU A 107 -2.09 -12.65 -0.73
CA LEU A 107 -1.69 -11.66 -1.75
C LEU A 107 -2.05 -12.09 -3.17
N GLY A 108 -2.14 -13.40 -3.45
CA GLY A 108 -2.39 -13.89 -4.80
C GLY A 108 -1.38 -13.33 -5.80
N ILE A 109 -1.84 -13.03 -7.03
CA ILE A 109 -0.97 -12.47 -8.06
C ILE A 109 -0.54 -11.02 -7.77
N SER A 110 -1.15 -10.33 -6.79
CA SER A 110 -0.69 -8.99 -6.39
C SER A 110 0.75 -9.00 -5.86
N SER A 111 1.23 -10.14 -5.34
CA SER A 111 2.64 -10.32 -4.96
C SER A 111 3.62 -10.27 -6.14
N GLN A 112 3.12 -10.37 -7.36
CA GLN A 112 3.89 -10.39 -8.60
C GLN A 112 3.88 -9.05 -9.34
N VAL A 113 3.47 -7.97 -8.67
CA VAL A 113 3.58 -6.61 -9.23
C VAL A 113 5.02 -6.36 -9.65
N SER A 114 5.19 -5.82 -10.84
CA SER A 114 6.48 -5.60 -11.49
C SER A 114 6.48 -4.30 -12.32
N GLU A 115 7.55 -4.05 -13.05
CA GLU A 115 7.63 -2.90 -13.94
C GLU A 115 6.59 -2.95 -15.09
N SER A 116 6.05 -4.13 -15.41
CA SER A 116 5.04 -4.29 -16.47
C SER A 116 3.69 -3.62 -16.14
N GLU A 117 3.42 -3.37 -14.86
CA GLU A 117 2.22 -2.64 -14.43
C GLU A 117 2.35 -1.12 -14.53
N LEU A 118 3.54 -0.59 -14.83
CA LEU A 118 3.78 0.84 -14.91
C LEU A 118 3.36 1.41 -16.27
N ASP A 119 2.57 2.47 -16.23
CA ASP A 119 2.19 3.27 -17.41
C ASP A 119 2.95 4.60 -17.38
N GLU A 120 3.99 4.73 -18.22
CA GLU A 120 4.82 5.93 -18.26
C GLU A 120 4.02 7.17 -18.69
N ALA A 121 2.99 7.03 -19.53
CA ALA A 121 2.15 8.14 -19.93
C ALA A 121 1.28 8.65 -18.77
N ALA A 122 0.71 7.74 -17.97
CA ALA A 122 -0.03 8.08 -16.77
C ALA A 122 0.88 8.73 -15.72
N ILE A 123 2.12 8.24 -15.57
CA ILE A 123 3.12 8.83 -14.69
C ILE A 123 3.42 10.27 -15.13
N ALA A 124 3.76 10.47 -16.39
CA ALA A 124 4.11 11.79 -16.95
C ALA A 124 2.97 12.82 -16.86
N ALA A 125 1.72 12.36 -16.86
CA ALA A 125 0.53 13.19 -16.71
C ALA A 125 0.16 13.49 -15.25
N SER A 126 0.84 12.88 -14.29
CA SER A 126 0.55 13.01 -12.86
C SER A 126 1.24 14.22 -12.23
N GLN A 127 0.68 14.74 -11.14
CA GLN A 127 1.35 15.73 -10.29
C GLN A 127 2.21 15.06 -9.22
N TYR A 128 1.77 13.89 -8.74
CA TYR A 128 2.45 13.06 -7.75
C TYR A 128 2.37 11.60 -8.14
N VAL A 129 3.41 10.84 -7.84
CA VAL A 129 3.35 9.39 -7.67
C VAL A 129 3.41 9.05 -6.19
N TYR A 130 2.64 8.03 -5.77
CA TYR A 130 2.60 7.54 -4.40
C TYR A 130 3.17 6.13 -4.35
N LEU A 131 4.23 5.97 -3.55
CA LEU A 131 5.00 4.75 -3.39
C LEU A 131 4.61 4.09 -2.05
N GLU A 132 4.19 2.84 -2.10
CA GLU A 132 3.75 2.09 -0.93
C GLU A 132 4.91 1.27 -0.35
N GLY A 133 5.24 1.48 0.92
CA GLY A 133 6.34 0.80 1.60
C GLY A 133 6.20 -0.72 1.67
N TYR A 134 4.98 -1.25 1.69
CA TYR A 134 4.76 -2.71 1.65
C TYR A 134 5.39 -3.40 0.43
N LEU A 135 5.59 -2.68 -0.68
CA LEU A 135 6.19 -3.22 -1.90
C LEU A 135 7.68 -3.59 -1.73
N VAL A 136 8.31 -3.15 -0.66
CA VAL A 136 9.72 -3.46 -0.34
C VAL A 136 9.98 -4.94 -0.12
N SER A 137 8.96 -5.69 0.33
CA SER A 137 9.10 -7.10 0.72
C SER A 137 9.26 -8.07 -0.46
N GLY A 138 8.91 -7.65 -1.68
CA GLY A 138 9.09 -8.46 -2.88
C GLY A 138 10.14 -7.86 -3.81
N ASP A 139 11.00 -8.69 -4.41
CA ASP A 139 12.07 -8.19 -5.27
C ASP A 139 11.53 -7.49 -6.52
N SER A 140 10.51 -8.06 -7.19
CA SER A 140 9.90 -7.46 -8.38
C SER A 140 9.13 -6.18 -8.06
N SER A 141 8.38 -6.17 -6.96
CA SER A 141 7.60 -5.01 -6.53
C SER A 141 8.49 -3.87 -6.04
N ARG A 142 9.60 -4.19 -5.35
CA ARG A 142 10.62 -3.21 -4.97
C ARG A 142 11.27 -2.59 -6.22
N ALA A 143 11.70 -3.42 -7.19
CA ALA A 143 12.27 -2.94 -8.44
C ALA A 143 11.29 -2.04 -9.21
N ALA A 144 10.01 -2.43 -9.30
CA ALA A 144 8.95 -1.61 -9.89
C ALA A 144 8.80 -0.26 -9.18
N THR A 145 8.88 -0.24 -7.85
CA THR A 145 8.77 1.00 -7.07
C THR A 145 9.95 1.94 -7.31
N VAL A 146 11.17 1.40 -7.35
CA VAL A 146 12.37 2.16 -7.72
C VAL A 146 12.25 2.71 -9.14
N LYS A 147 11.78 1.89 -10.09
CA LYS A 147 11.54 2.31 -11.46
C LYS A 147 10.48 3.39 -11.57
N LEU A 148 9.37 3.28 -10.83
CA LEU A 148 8.32 4.30 -10.76
C LEU A 148 8.87 5.64 -10.29
N ARG A 149 9.69 5.65 -9.21
CA ARG A 149 10.36 6.85 -8.72
C ARG A 149 11.26 7.47 -9.80
N GLN A 150 12.10 6.67 -10.45
CA GLN A 150 12.99 7.13 -11.53
C GLN A 150 12.23 7.73 -12.72
N LEU A 151 11.10 7.12 -13.12
CA LEU A 151 10.24 7.66 -14.16
C LEU A 151 9.60 9.00 -13.74
N ALA A 152 9.14 9.09 -12.50
CA ALA A 152 8.62 10.34 -11.96
C ALA A 152 9.67 11.47 -11.99
N GLU A 153 10.88 11.19 -11.53
CA GLU A 153 12.00 12.12 -11.58
C GLU A 153 12.34 12.55 -13.02
N LYS A 154 12.39 11.61 -13.95
CA LYS A 154 12.62 11.86 -15.40
C LYS A 154 11.60 12.84 -15.97
N HIS A 155 10.33 12.75 -15.54
CA HIS A 155 9.24 13.59 -16.03
C HIS A 155 8.96 14.82 -15.15
N GLY A 156 9.75 15.06 -14.10
CA GLY A 156 9.55 16.19 -13.18
C GLY A 156 8.28 16.05 -12.32
N VAL A 157 7.78 14.83 -12.16
CA VAL A 157 6.64 14.49 -11.31
C VAL A 157 7.11 14.32 -9.87
N LYS A 158 6.37 14.88 -8.92
CA LYS A 158 6.70 14.78 -7.50
C LYS A 158 6.50 13.37 -6.98
N THR A 159 7.33 13.00 -6.00
CA THR A 159 7.30 11.68 -5.39
C THR A 159 6.80 11.74 -3.96
N SER A 160 5.94 10.81 -3.58
CA SER A 160 5.57 10.60 -2.19
C SER A 160 5.73 9.12 -1.81
N LEU A 161 6.17 8.84 -0.59
CA LEU A 161 6.38 7.49 -0.08
C LEU A 161 5.80 7.37 1.33
N THR A 162 5.21 6.23 1.64
CA THR A 162 4.90 5.83 3.02
C THR A 162 5.78 4.67 3.45
N PHE A 163 6.18 4.64 4.72
CA PHE A 163 6.85 3.45 5.28
C PHE A 163 5.90 2.28 5.52
N SER A 164 4.59 2.56 5.59
CA SER A 164 3.48 1.61 5.65
C SER A 164 3.31 0.84 6.94
N ASP A 165 4.38 0.26 7.50
CA ASP A 165 4.33 -0.59 8.69
C ASP A 165 5.69 -0.64 9.38
N PRO A 166 5.75 -0.62 10.73
CA PRO A 166 7.01 -0.72 11.46
C PRO A 166 7.84 -1.98 11.12
N ALA A 167 7.18 -3.09 10.76
CA ALA A 167 7.89 -4.31 10.34
C ALA A 167 8.62 -4.12 9.00
N MET A 168 8.07 -3.31 8.10
CA MET A 168 8.77 -2.98 6.83
C MET A 168 10.07 -2.23 7.12
N VAL A 169 10.03 -1.29 8.05
CA VAL A 169 11.24 -0.56 8.48
C VAL A 169 12.22 -1.50 9.18
N GLN A 170 11.74 -2.35 10.07
CA GLN A 170 12.59 -3.25 10.86
C GLN A 170 13.31 -4.30 10.01
N PHE A 171 12.62 -4.89 9.03
CA PHE A 171 13.16 -6.03 8.29
C PHE A 171 13.69 -5.68 6.90
N PHE A 172 13.31 -4.52 6.34
CA PHE A 172 13.62 -4.15 4.96
C PHE A 172 14.16 -2.72 4.83
N LYS A 173 14.84 -2.19 5.87
CA LYS A 173 15.36 -0.82 5.90
C LYS A 173 16.20 -0.46 4.67
N ASP A 174 17.08 -1.35 4.24
CA ASP A 174 17.94 -1.13 3.07
C ASP A 174 17.11 -1.01 1.77
N GLY A 175 16.08 -1.85 1.63
CA GLY A 175 15.16 -1.78 0.50
C GLY A 175 14.32 -0.49 0.50
N LEU A 176 13.85 -0.03 1.67
CA LEU A 176 13.19 1.28 1.79
C LEU A 176 14.13 2.43 1.43
N THR A 177 15.40 2.33 1.80
CA THR A 177 16.43 3.31 1.42
C THR A 177 16.65 3.31 -0.09
N GLU A 178 16.65 2.14 -0.74
CA GLU A 178 16.70 2.01 -2.20
C GLU A 178 15.48 2.66 -2.87
N MET A 179 14.28 2.44 -2.32
CA MET A 179 13.03 3.06 -2.81
C MET A 179 13.04 4.58 -2.64
N LEU A 180 13.59 5.11 -1.55
CA LEU A 180 13.76 6.56 -1.34
C LEU A 180 14.74 7.18 -2.32
N GLY A 181 15.81 6.47 -2.69
CA GLY A 181 16.89 7.00 -3.54
C GLY A 181 17.54 8.24 -2.96
N ASP A 182 17.71 9.29 -3.76
CA ASP A 182 18.26 10.58 -3.32
C ASP A 182 17.26 11.44 -2.50
N GLY A 183 16.07 10.89 -2.24
CA GLY A 183 15.01 11.50 -1.46
C GLY A 183 13.71 11.68 -2.22
N VAL A 184 12.61 11.80 -1.48
CA VAL A 184 11.25 12.02 -2.01
C VAL A 184 10.76 13.43 -1.66
N ASP A 185 9.75 13.92 -2.41
CA ASP A 185 9.15 15.22 -2.10
C ASP A 185 8.31 15.18 -0.81
N LEU A 186 7.65 14.05 -0.53
CA LEU A 186 6.79 13.90 0.63
C LEU A 186 6.90 12.50 1.24
N LEU A 187 7.20 12.42 2.52
CA LEU A 187 7.29 11.16 3.27
C LEU A 187 6.15 11.08 4.30
N PHE A 188 5.49 9.94 4.33
CA PHE A 188 4.53 9.59 5.37
C PHE A 188 5.07 8.47 6.25
N CYS A 189 4.96 8.62 7.55
CA CYS A 189 5.26 7.56 8.52
C CYS A 189 4.52 7.82 9.83
N ASN A 190 4.48 6.83 10.72
CA ASN A 190 4.11 7.03 12.11
C ASN A 190 5.35 7.24 12.99
N GLU A 191 5.13 7.54 14.29
CA GLU A 191 6.21 7.78 15.25
C GLU A 191 7.16 6.58 15.36
N ALA A 192 6.63 5.36 15.41
CA ALA A 192 7.43 4.13 15.52
C ALA A 192 8.26 3.87 14.26
N GLU A 193 7.68 4.07 13.08
CA GLU A 193 8.39 3.96 11.80
C GLU A 193 9.51 4.99 11.69
N ALA A 194 9.22 6.25 12.04
CA ALA A 194 10.19 7.34 11.98
C ALA A 194 11.40 7.08 12.87
N THR A 195 11.16 6.74 14.14
CA THR A 195 12.24 6.48 15.11
C THR A 195 13.04 5.23 14.75
N SER A 196 12.36 4.16 14.31
CA SER A 196 13.01 2.92 13.86
C SER A 196 13.88 3.15 12.62
N TYR A 197 13.38 3.89 11.62
CA TYR A 197 14.14 4.15 10.39
C TYR A 197 15.39 4.97 10.67
N THR A 198 15.30 5.96 11.55
CA THR A 198 16.38 6.92 11.83
C THR A 198 17.30 6.48 12.98
N ASP A 199 17.00 5.36 13.64
CA ASP A 199 17.71 4.87 14.85
C ASP A 199 17.77 5.96 15.94
N THR A 200 16.63 6.62 16.22
CA THR A 200 16.51 7.70 17.20
C THR A 200 15.50 7.36 18.30
N ASP A 201 15.64 8.00 19.47
CA ASP A 201 14.82 7.71 20.65
C ASP A 201 13.53 8.55 20.73
N ASN A 202 13.37 9.54 19.87
CA ASN A 202 12.22 10.45 19.89
C ASN A 202 11.90 11.03 18.51
N VAL A 203 10.67 11.52 18.37
CA VAL A 203 10.14 12.00 17.09
C VAL A 203 10.82 13.27 16.57
N ASP A 204 11.31 14.14 17.45
CA ASP A 204 11.98 15.38 17.02
C ASP A 204 13.36 15.08 16.41
N ALA A 205 14.12 14.16 17.02
CA ALA A 205 15.37 13.67 16.46
C ALA A 205 15.13 12.89 15.14
N ALA A 206 14.07 12.07 15.10
CA ALA A 206 13.67 11.36 13.89
C ALA A 206 13.36 12.34 12.76
N LEU A 207 12.54 13.36 13.01
CA LEU A 207 12.21 14.38 12.02
C LEU A 207 13.46 15.11 11.52
N ALA A 208 14.37 15.47 12.41
CA ALA A 208 15.63 16.13 12.03
C ALA A 208 16.46 15.27 11.08
N SER A 209 16.50 13.94 11.32
CA SER A 209 17.20 12.97 10.46
C SER A 209 16.49 12.78 9.11
N LEU A 210 15.14 12.67 9.11
CA LEU A 210 14.35 12.46 7.89
C LEU A 210 14.48 13.61 6.88
N LYS A 211 14.87 14.82 7.29
CA LYS A 211 15.14 15.95 6.40
C LYS A 211 16.21 15.66 5.34
N SER A 212 17.05 14.67 5.55
CA SER A 212 18.06 14.26 4.57
C SER A 212 17.51 13.40 3.43
N VAL A 213 16.32 12.80 3.61
CA VAL A 213 15.72 11.85 2.66
C VAL A 213 14.34 12.27 2.14
N CYS A 214 13.84 13.43 2.55
CA CYS A 214 12.60 14.01 2.02
C CYS A 214 12.60 15.53 2.09
N ARG A 215 11.79 16.16 1.23
CA ARG A 215 11.57 17.62 1.24
C ARG A 215 10.49 18.04 2.23
N SER A 216 9.55 17.17 2.49
CA SER A 216 8.46 17.35 3.47
C SER A 216 8.15 16.01 4.12
N ALA A 217 7.77 16.03 5.38
CA ALA A 217 7.38 14.83 6.12
C ALA A 217 6.07 15.05 6.88
N VAL A 218 5.27 14.00 6.96
CA VAL A 218 4.11 13.89 7.85
C VAL A 218 4.31 12.69 8.75
N ILE A 219 4.50 12.94 10.04
CA ILE A 219 4.64 11.89 11.06
C ILE A 219 3.35 11.82 11.87
N THR A 220 2.60 10.75 11.75
CA THR A 220 1.37 10.55 12.52
C THR A 220 1.67 10.12 13.96
N LEU A 221 0.95 10.69 14.92
CA LEU A 221 1.16 10.50 16.36
C LEU A 221 -0.09 9.90 17.05
N GLY A 222 -0.94 9.20 16.28
CA GLY A 222 -2.19 8.64 16.75
C GLY A 222 -3.14 9.72 17.30
N ALA A 223 -3.66 9.55 18.51
CA ALA A 223 -4.57 10.51 19.12
C ALA A 223 -3.95 11.90 19.39
N LYS A 224 -2.63 12.03 19.31
CA LYS A 224 -1.91 13.30 19.48
C LYS A 224 -1.85 14.14 18.21
N GLY A 225 -2.40 13.63 17.08
CA GLY A 225 -2.40 14.32 15.79
C GLY A 225 -1.22 13.94 14.91
N ALA A 226 -0.59 14.92 14.27
CA ALA A 226 0.54 14.71 13.38
C ALA A 226 1.54 15.86 13.46
N LEU A 227 2.80 15.53 13.21
CA LEU A 227 3.89 16.48 13.01
C LEU A 227 4.10 16.66 11.51
N VAL A 228 4.16 17.90 11.04
CA VAL A 228 4.34 18.22 9.63
C VAL A 228 5.53 19.16 9.46
N TRP A 229 6.38 18.84 8.52
CA TRP A 229 7.52 19.67 8.14
C TRP A 229 7.51 19.93 6.66
#